data_32827d1132991125efa5c70ab88e92f9
#
_entry.id   32827d1132991125efa5c70ab88e92f9
#
_cell.length_a   1.000
_cell.length_b   1.000
_cell.length_c   1.000
_cell.angle_alpha   90.00
_cell.angle_beta   90.00
_cell.angle_gamma   90.00
#
_symmetry.space_group_name_H-M   'P 1'
#
loop_
_entity.id
_entity.type
_entity.pdbx_description
1 polymer ?
#
loop_
_entity_poly.entity_id
_entity_poly.type
_entity_poly.pdbx_seq_one_letter_code
_entity_poly.pdbx_strand_id
1 'polypeptide(L)'
;MLTPRQDANFVDMKFDAWQTAVLPKVLGTRNFEEALKKQEEPLDFFFLFSSVSGTAGQIGQANYAAGNTFMDAYVQYRHSQGLACSTLAIGIMEDVGFLARERHLLEALRATSLHFLHEQDLLDSLELMLGPRASLANSTSDRSTTAAEKTDEYTRLTRGYINDSHVVIGLRSKLPLLSPMNRTGWKKSPRLLVYRNIENRDEIKSGPATDGGLKEFLSSCGKTPELLEADATADFLAHEIGTTLFNFMMRSDEEPDLTVPLASAGVDSLVSIELRNWFRQKVGVPFTVVEIVGAASIADLGRITAKKLAEKHKQ
;
A
#
# COMPACT_ATOMS: atom_id res chain seq x y z
N MET A 1 -11.41 -20.99 1.13
CA MET A 1 -11.61 -21.40 2.53
C MET A 1 -11.51 -20.15 3.38
N LEU A 2 -12.62 -19.73 4.00
CA LEU A 2 -12.68 -18.56 4.89
C LEU A 2 -12.07 -18.95 6.23
N THR A 3 -10.86 -18.50 6.50
CA THR A 3 -10.29 -18.62 7.85
C THR A 3 -10.98 -17.57 8.73
N PRO A 4 -11.59 -17.93 9.85
CA PRO A 4 -12.13 -16.96 10.78
C PRO A 4 -11.04 -15.94 11.16
N ARG A 5 -11.38 -14.66 11.13
CA ARG A 5 -10.44 -13.61 11.52
C ARG A 5 -10.19 -13.69 13.02
N GLN A 6 -8.93 -13.87 13.38
CA GLN A 6 -8.44 -13.91 14.75
C GLN A 6 -7.29 -12.88 14.87
N ASP A 7 -7.60 -11.63 14.47
CA ASP A 7 -6.63 -10.54 14.47
C ASP A 7 -6.35 -10.09 15.91
N ALA A 8 -5.10 -10.07 16.32
CA ALA A 8 -4.64 -9.56 17.60
C ALA A 8 -3.16 -9.18 17.52
N ASN A 9 -2.70 -8.26 18.38
CA ASN A 9 -1.26 -8.06 18.52
C ASN A 9 -0.60 -9.37 18.92
N PHE A 10 0.60 -9.63 18.41
CA PHE A 10 1.28 -10.91 18.63
C PHE A 10 1.48 -11.23 20.11
N VAL A 11 1.75 -10.23 20.94
CA VAL A 11 1.93 -10.40 22.39
C VAL A 11 0.65 -10.78 23.13
N ASP A 12 -0.51 -10.43 22.57
CA ASP A 12 -1.83 -10.68 23.16
C ASP A 12 -2.53 -11.87 22.49
N MET A 13 -1.91 -12.42 21.44
CA MET A 13 -2.51 -13.48 20.63
C MET A 13 -2.55 -14.80 21.38
N LYS A 14 -3.77 -15.32 21.60
CA LYS A 14 -3.96 -16.64 22.21
C LYS A 14 -3.58 -17.74 21.23
N PHE A 15 -3.11 -18.86 21.79
CA PHE A 15 -2.69 -20.02 20.98
C PHE A 15 -3.82 -20.57 20.11
N ASP A 16 -5.05 -20.59 20.61
CA ASP A 16 -6.23 -21.04 19.83
C ASP A 16 -6.48 -20.12 18.63
N ALA A 17 -6.32 -18.79 18.80
CA ALA A 17 -6.42 -17.81 17.71
C ALA A 17 -5.31 -18.00 16.67
N TRP A 18 -4.10 -18.36 17.12
CA TRP A 18 -3.00 -18.74 16.24
C TRP A 18 -3.35 -20.00 15.43
N GLN A 19 -3.75 -21.07 16.10
CA GLN A 19 -4.09 -22.33 15.44
C GLN A 19 -5.25 -22.18 14.46
N THR A 20 -6.28 -21.44 14.81
CA THR A 20 -7.46 -21.21 13.95
C THR A 20 -7.08 -20.60 12.60
N ALA A 21 -6.08 -19.75 12.54
CA ALA A 21 -5.62 -19.13 11.30
C ALA A 21 -4.60 -19.99 10.54
N VAL A 22 -3.69 -20.66 11.27
CA VAL A 22 -2.56 -21.41 10.68
C VAL A 22 -2.97 -22.81 10.20
N LEU A 23 -3.69 -23.56 11.03
CA LEU A 23 -3.98 -24.98 10.74
C LEU A 23 -4.74 -25.22 9.43
N PRO A 24 -5.77 -24.45 9.06
CA PRO A 24 -6.46 -24.65 7.78
C PRO A 24 -5.53 -24.53 6.57
N LYS A 25 -4.53 -23.66 6.65
CA LYS A 25 -3.55 -23.47 5.57
C LYS A 25 -2.47 -24.55 5.58
N VAL A 26 -1.90 -24.85 6.74
CA VAL A 26 -0.83 -25.85 6.88
C VAL A 26 -1.35 -27.27 6.72
N LEU A 27 -2.31 -27.66 7.56
CA LEU A 27 -2.86 -29.02 7.49
C LEU A 27 -3.70 -29.24 6.24
N GLY A 28 -4.46 -28.21 5.81
CA GLY A 28 -5.23 -28.28 4.56
C GLY A 28 -4.33 -28.57 3.36
N THR A 29 -3.21 -27.84 3.22
CA THR A 29 -2.24 -28.07 2.16
C THR A 29 -1.63 -29.49 2.24
N ARG A 30 -1.24 -29.92 3.43
CA ARG A 30 -0.67 -31.27 3.64
C ARG A 30 -1.69 -32.37 3.39
N ASN A 31 -2.94 -32.20 3.76
CA ASN A 31 -3.99 -33.19 3.52
C ASN A 31 -4.27 -33.37 2.03
N PHE A 32 -4.25 -32.26 1.26
CA PHE A 32 -4.31 -32.33 -0.21
C PHE A 32 -3.10 -33.09 -0.77
N GLU A 33 -1.90 -32.79 -0.30
CA GLU A 33 -0.70 -33.53 -0.69
C GLU A 33 -0.83 -35.02 -0.48
N GLU A 34 -1.25 -35.46 0.72
CA GLU A 34 -1.43 -36.86 1.05
C GLU A 34 -2.51 -37.54 0.20
N ALA A 35 -3.60 -36.83 -0.10
CA ALA A 35 -4.65 -37.35 -0.96
C ALA A 35 -4.15 -37.50 -2.42
N LEU A 36 -3.33 -36.58 -2.90
CA LEU A 36 -2.81 -36.54 -4.27
C LEU A 36 -1.68 -37.56 -4.50
N LYS A 37 -0.93 -37.96 -3.46
CA LYS A 37 0.11 -39.01 -3.56
C LYS A 37 -0.41 -40.34 -4.07
N LYS A 38 -1.71 -40.59 -3.97
CA LYS A 38 -2.36 -41.80 -4.41
C LYS A 38 -2.78 -41.79 -5.89
N GLN A 39 -2.62 -40.64 -6.55
CA GLN A 39 -2.95 -40.51 -7.97
C GLN A 39 -1.78 -41.06 -8.81
N GLU A 40 -2.13 -41.86 -9.83
CA GLU A 40 -1.15 -42.43 -10.78
C GLU A 40 -0.65 -41.38 -11.77
N GLU A 41 -1.52 -40.43 -12.14
CA GLU A 41 -1.18 -39.34 -13.10
C GLU A 41 -0.65 -38.11 -12.39
N PRO A 42 0.41 -37.46 -12.90
CA PRO A 42 0.90 -36.20 -12.38
C PRO A 42 -0.12 -35.09 -12.60
N LEU A 43 -0.21 -34.16 -11.66
CA LEU A 43 -1.06 -32.98 -11.81
C LEU A 43 -0.45 -32.01 -12.82
N ASP A 44 -1.29 -31.45 -13.70
CA ASP A 44 -0.90 -30.35 -14.57
C ASP A 44 -0.60 -29.09 -13.76
N PHE A 45 -1.36 -28.84 -12.71
CA PHE A 45 -1.15 -27.70 -11.79
C PHE A 45 -1.63 -28.00 -10.38
N PHE A 46 -1.06 -27.30 -9.41
CA PHE A 46 -1.51 -27.27 -8.01
C PHE A 46 -1.36 -25.86 -7.48
N PHE A 47 -2.46 -25.10 -7.40
CA PHE A 47 -2.45 -23.71 -6.96
C PHE A 47 -2.81 -23.57 -5.47
N LEU A 48 -2.00 -22.79 -4.77
CA LEU A 48 -2.24 -22.37 -3.39
C LEU A 48 -2.55 -20.88 -3.36
N PHE A 49 -3.73 -20.53 -2.87
CA PHE A 49 -4.13 -19.14 -2.68
C PHE A 49 -3.55 -18.59 -1.38
N SER A 50 -2.46 -17.84 -1.51
CA SER A 50 -1.77 -17.14 -0.44
C SER A 50 -2.30 -15.69 -0.30
N SER A 51 -1.57 -14.85 0.39
CA SER A 51 -1.94 -13.44 0.60
C SER A 51 -0.71 -12.56 0.64
N VAL A 52 -0.85 -11.33 0.15
CA VAL A 52 0.17 -10.27 0.35
C VAL A 52 0.53 -10.06 1.82
N SER A 53 -0.35 -10.46 2.75
CA SER A 53 -0.06 -10.47 4.19
C SER A 53 1.14 -11.37 4.55
N GLY A 54 1.36 -12.49 3.82
CA GLY A 54 2.57 -13.32 3.97
C GLY A 54 3.83 -12.61 3.46
N THR A 55 3.71 -11.87 2.36
CA THR A 55 4.84 -11.16 1.72
C THR A 55 5.21 -9.87 2.44
N ALA A 56 4.22 -9.04 2.74
CA ALA A 56 4.42 -7.67 3.25
C ALA A 56 4.20 -7.55 4.76
N GLY A 57 3.49 -8.49 5.36
CA GLY A 57 3.00 -8.41 6.74
C GLY A 57 1.76 -7.53 6.86
N GLN A 58 0.97 -7.78 7.90
CA GLN A 58 -0.16 -6.96 8.28
C GLN A 58 -0.24 -6.88 9.80
N ILE A 59 -0.45 -5.67 10.34
CA ILE A 59 -0.58 -5.48 11.79
C ILE A 59 -1.74 -6.33 12.32
N GLY A 60 -1.51 -7.03 13.42
CA GLY A 60 -2.50 -7.92 14.05
C GLY A 60 -2.68 -9.28 13.39
N GLN A 61 -2.01 -9.58 12.29
CA GLN A 61 -2.21 -10.79 11.49
C GLN A 61 -0.97 -11.71 11.42
N ALA A 62 -0.20 -11.80 12.48
CA ALA A 62 1.00 -12.66 12.51
C ALA A 62 0.67 -14.14 12.22
N ASN A 63 -0.44 -14.64 12.76
CA ASN A 63 -0.97 -15.99 12.53
C ASN A 63 -1.38 -16.20 11.06
N TYR A 64 -2.11 -15.25 10.49
CA TYR A 64 -2.54 -15.31 9.10
C TYR A 64 -1.34 -15.24 8.15
N ALA A 65 -0.39 -14.33 8.41
CA ALA A 65 0.85 -14.23 7.66
C ALA A 65 1.66 -15.52 7.71
N ALA A 66 1.80 -16.15 8.87
CA ALA A 66 2.53 -17.42 9.04
C ALA A 66 1.93 -18.54 8.19
N GLY A 67 0.59 -18.70 8.18
CA GLY A 67 -0.07 -19.72 7.36
C GLY A 67 0.11 -19.46 5.85
N ASN A 68 0.13 -18.21 5.42
CA ASN A 68 0.38 -17.86 4.02
C ASN A 68 1.84 -18.10 3.63
N THR A 69 2.79 -17.65 4.46
CA THR A 69 4.23 -17.86 4.23
C THR A 69 4.59 -19.35 4.17
N PHE A 70 3.89 -20.19 4.95
CA PHE A 70 4.04 -21.66 4.82
C PHE A 70 3.69 -22.12 3.41
N MET A 71 2.56 -21.69 2.84
CA MET A 71 2.16 -22.06 1.48
C MET A 71 3.16 -21.58 0.43
N ASP A 72 3.70 -20.36 0.60
CA ASP A 72 4.70 -19.79 -0.30
C ASP A 72 6.00 -20.62 -0.30
N ALA A 73 6.44 -21.10 0.88
CA ALA A 73 7.58 -22.00 1.00
C ALA A 73 7.30 -23.43 0.51
N TYR A 74 6.05 -23.86 0.60
CA TYR A 74 5.64 -25.20 0.20
C TYR A 74 5.80 -25.47 -1.30
N VAL A 75 5.72 -24.42 -2.11
CA VAL A 75 6.00 -24.49 -3.55
C VAL A 75 7.42 -25.01 -3.80
N GLN A 76 8.41 -24.48 -3.10
CA GLN A 76 9.80 -24.89 -3.25
C GLN A 76 10.00 -26.35 -2.82
N TYR A 77 9.31 -26.78 -1.76
CA TYR A 77 9.32 -28.16 -1.33
C TYR A 77 8.78 -29.09 -2.41
N ARG A 78 7.63 -28.79 -3.02
CA ARG A 78 7.07 -29.62 -4.11
C ARG A 78 7.96 -29.62 -5.34
N HIS A 79 8.53 -28.48 -5.73
CA HIS A 79 9.46 -28.39 -6.85
C HIS A 79 10.74 -29.22 -6.62
N SER A 80 11.23 -29.31 -5.38
CA SER A 80 12.38 -30.17 -5.05
C SER A 80 12.10 -31.64 -5.30
N GLN A 81 10.82 -32.04 -5.37
CA GLN A 81 10.36 -33.39 -5.66
C GLN A 81 9.91 -33.57 -7.14
N GLY A 82 10.09 -32.54 -7.97
CA GLY A 82 9.62 -32.54 -9.36
C GLY A 82 8.11 -32.43 -9.55
N LEU A 83 7.39 -31.97 -8.50
CA LEU A 83 5.93 -31.87 -8.51
C LEU A 83 5.47 -30.44 -8.80
N ALA A 84 4.41 -30.32 -9.60
CA ALA A 84 3.80 -29.02 -9.92
C ALA A 84 3.24 -28.34 -8.69
N CYS A 85 3.56 -27.07 -8.49
CA CYS A 85 2.95 -26.20 -7.46
C CYS A 85 3.20 -24.74 -7.78
N SER A 86 2.22 -23.90 -7.51
CA SER A 86 2.37 -22.45 -7.58
C SER A 86 1.54 -21.77 -6.49
N THR A 87 1.98 -20.59 -6.01
CA THR A 87 1.19 -19.76 -5.11
C THR A 87 0.83 -18.43 -5.78
N LEU A 88 -0.39 -18.00 -5.49
CA LEU A 88 -0.87 -16.66 -5.80
C LEU A 88 -1.14 -15.91 -4.50
N ALA A 89 -0.25 -14.99 -4.15
CA ALA A 89 -0.41 -14.10 -3.01
C ALA A 89 -1.31 -12.93 -3.41
N ILE A 90 -2.57 -12.98 -2.96
CA ILE A 90 -3.64 -12.08 -3.36
C ILE A 90 -3.69 -10.88 -2.43
N GLY A 91 -3.81 -9.68 -3.01
CA GLY A 91 -4.06 -8.42 -2.31
C GLY A 91 -5.51 -8.27 -1.83
N ILE A 92 -5.96 -7.03 -1.74
CA ILE A 92 -7.32 -6.69 -1.28
C ILE A 92 -8.28 -6.81 -2.46
N MET A 93 -9.23 -7.75 -2.38
CA MET A 93 -10.31 -7.89 -3.37
C MET A 93 -11.46 -6.96 -2.98
N GLU A 94 -11.90 -6.10 -3.92
CA GLU A 94 -12.92 -5.08 -3.66
C GLU A 94 -14.34 -5.58 -3.94
N ASP A 95 -14.53 -6.35 -4.98
CA ASP A 95 -15.82 -6.73 -5.54
C ASP A 95 -16.25 -8.17 -5.23
N VAL A 96 -15.31 -9.03 -4.84
CA VAL A 96 -15.59 -10.43 -4.49
C VAL A 96 -14.98 -10.85 -3.16
N GLY A 97 -15.54 -11.90 -2.57
CA GLY A 97 -15.01 -12.52 -1.36
C GLY A 97 -15.46 -11.88 -0.06
N PHE A 98 -14.62 -11.98 0.98
CA PHE A 98 -14.96 -11.57 2.34
C PHE A 98 -15.07 -10.04 2.46
N LEU A 99 -14.09 -9.30 1.97
CA LEU A 99 -14.03 -7.85 2.12
C LEU A 99 -15.16 -7.14 1.38
N ALA A 100 -15.59 -7.65 0.22
CA ALA A 100 -16.73 -7.12 -0.52
C ALA A 100 -18.04 -7.11 0.30
N ARG A 101 -18.14 -7.98 1.31
CA ARG A 101 -19.30 -8.08 2.22
C ARG A 101 -19.13 -7.19 3.47
N GLU A 102 -17.91 -6.82 3.83
CA GLU A 102 -17.56 -6.09 5.04
C GLU A 102 -17.23 -4.63 4.72
N ARG A 103 -18.25 -3.82 4.40
CA ARG A 103 -18.10 -2.43 3.93
C ARG A 103 -17.24 -1.56 4.85
N HIS A 104 -17.44 -1.62 6.16
CA HIS A 104 -16.66 -0.82 7.12
C HIS A 104 -15.17 -1.13 7.06
N LEU A 105 -14.83 -2.41 6.86
CA LEU A 105 -13.44 -2.83 6.75
C LEU A 105 -12.83 -2.39 5.42
N LEU A 106 -13.62 -2.47 4.35
CA LEU A 106 -13.19 -2.01 3.02
C LEU A 106 -12.90 -0.50 3.03
N GLU A 107 -13.77 0.30 3.64
CA GLU A 107 -13.59 1.75 3.79
C GLU A 107 -12.33 2.08 4.63
N ALA A 108 -12.13 1.38 5.75
CA ALA A 108 -10.93 1.54 6.56
C ALA A 108 -9.64 1.21 5.78
N LEU A 109 -9.68 0.17 4.93
CA LEU A 109 -8.54 -0.21 4.08
C LEU A 109 -8.31 0.80 2.93
N ARG A 110 -9.36 1.44 2.40
CA ARG A 110 -9.21 2.51 1.41
C ARG A 110 -8.39 3.68 1.94
N ALA A 111 -8.49 3.96 3.25
CA ALA A 111 -7.70 5.00 3.92
C ALA A 111 -6.19 4.69 3.98
N THR A 112 -5.75 3.47 3.68
CA THR A 112 -4.35 3.05 3.78
C THR A 112 -3.53 3.23 2.51
N SER A 113 -4.09 3.82 1.46
CA SER A 113 -3.46 4.00 0.14
C SER A 113 -3.10 2.68 -0.56
N LEU A 114 -3.65 1.55 -0.14
CA LEU A 114 -3.45 0.27 -0.79
C LEU A 114 -4.21 0.19 -2.12
N HIS A 115 -3.66 -0.56 -3.06
CA HIS A 115 -4.33 -0.88 -4.31
C HIS A 115 -5.35 -2.00 -4.10
N PHE A 116 -6.51 -1.85 -4.72
CA PHE A 116 -7.60 -2.83 -4.67
C PHE A 116 -7.65 -3.59 -5.99
N LEU A 117 -7.95 -4.87 -5.90
CA LEU A 117 -8.08 -5.79 -7.01
C LEU A 117 -9.56 -6.08 -7.28
N HIS A 118 -9.88 -6.31 -8.53
CA HIS A 118 -11.17 -6.82 -8.99
C HIS A 118 -11.07 -8.30 -9.34
N GLU A 119 -12.21 -8.95 -9.48
CA GLU A 119 -12.30 -10.36 -9.89
C GLU A 119 -11.54 -10.63 -11.19
N GLN A 120 -11.61 -9.68 -12.16
CA GLN A 120 -10.90 -9.80 -13.42
C GLN A 120 -9.37 -9.87 -13.23
N ASP A 121 -8.79 -9.08 -12.32
CA ASP A 121 -7.35 -9.14 -12.02
C ASP A 121 -6.93 -10.52 -11.51
N LEU A 122 -7.79 -11.16 -10.72
CA LEU A 122 -7.58 -12.51 -10.23
C LEU A 122 -7.64 -13.53 -11.37
N LEU A 123 -8.65 -13.44 -12.24
CA LEU A 123 -8.82 -14.34 -13.37
C LEU A 123 -7.67 -14.22 -14.37
N ASP A 124 -7.28 -13.01 -14.73
CA ASP A 124 -6.14 -12.75 -15.63
C ASP A 124 -4.83 -13.32 -15.05
N SER A 125 -4.65 -13.20 -13.71
CA SER A 125 -3.48 -13.75 -13.03
C SER A 125 -3.46 -15.27 -13.07
N LEU A 126 -4.62 -15.92 -12.92
CA LEU A 126 -4.74 -17.38 -13.02
C LEU A 126 -4.47 -17.84 -14.46
N GLU A 127 -4.98 -17.14 -15.45
CA GLU A 127 -4.72 -17.43 -16.88
C GLU A 127 -3.21 -17.35 -17.18
N LEU A 128 -2.53 -16.30 -16.70
CA LEU A 128 -1.10 -16.17 -16.84
C LEU A 128 -0.31 -17.30 -16.16
N MET A 129 -0.78 -17.77 -15.00
CA MET A 129 -0.14 -18.88 -14.27
C MET A 129 -0.39 -20.25 -14.91
N LEU A 130 -1.49 -20.42 -15.64
CA LEU A 130 -1.81 -21.64 -16.40
C LEU A 130 -1.12 -21.67 -17.78
N GLY A 131 -0.62 -20.53 -18.25
CA GLY A 131 0.03 -20.41 -19.55
C GLY A 131 1.37 -21.16 -19.69
N PRO A 132 2.02 -21.09 -20.85
CA PRO A 132 3.25 -21.88 -21.18
C PRO A 132 4.42 -21.68 -20.20
N ARG A 133 4.43 -20.60 -19.41
CA ARG A 133 5.44 -20.38 -18.34
C ARG A 133 5.34 -21.38 -17.20
N ALA A 134 4.16 -21.89 -16.89
CA ALA A 134 3.99 -22.93 -15.89
C ALA A 134 4.70 -24.24 -16.29
N SER A 135 4.79 -24.49 -17.60
CA SER A 135 5.52 -25.62 -18.19
C SER A 135 7.06 -25.49 -18.06
N LEU A 136 7.59 -24.25 -18.02
CA LEU A 136 9.05 -24.03 -17.90
C LEU A 136 9.60 -24.37 -16.52
N ALA A 137 8.79 -24.28 -15.48
CA ALA A 137 9.16 -24.71 -14.13
C ALA A 137 9.28 -26.23 -14.01
N ASN A 138 8.53 -26.98 -14.82
CA ASN A 138 8.54 -28.45 -14.84
C ASN A 138 9.64 -29.03 -15.75
N SER A 139 10.25 -28.22 -16.64
CA SER A 139 11.25 -28.68 -17.62
C SER A 139 12.69 -28.79 -17.09
N THR A 140 12.90 -28.67 -15.79
CA THR A 140 14.24 -28.88 -15.17
C THR A 140 14.70 -30.34 -15.13
N SER A 141 13.89 -31.30 -15.62
CA SER A 141 14.28 -32.71 -15.70
C SER A 141 15.10 -33.05 -16.96
N ASP A 142 15.12 -32.18 -17.97
CA ASP A 142 15.88 -32.45 -19.20
C ASP A 142 17.23 -31.69 -19.21
N ARG A 143 18.18 -32.20 -18.41
CA ARG A 143 19.57 -31.73 -18.34
C ARG A 143 20.44 -32.24 -19.48
N SER A 144 19.88 -32.63 -20.62
CA SER A 144 20.68 -33.18 -21.73
C SER A 144 20.48 -32.40 -23.05
N THR A 145 20.60 -31.09 -23.03
CA THR A 145 20.86 -30.35 -24.28
C THR A 145 22.02 -29.43 -24.10
N THR A 146 23.10 -29.81 -24.78
CA THR A 146 24.28 -29.01 -25.08
C THR A 146 23.94 -27.81 -25.96
N ALA A 147 23.49 -26.76 -25.35
CA ALA A 147 23.52 -25.43 -25.92
C ALA A 147 24.08 -24.50 -24.82
N ALA A 148 25.37 -24.22 -25.00
CA ALA A 148 26.06 -23.19 -24.20
C ALA A 148 25.53 -21.81 -24.60
N GLU A 149 24.28 -21.50 -24.30
CA GLU A 149 23.85 -20.12 -24.19
C GLU A 149 24.58 -19.54 -22.97
N LYS A 150 25.34 -18.48 -23.25
CA LYS A 150 25.95 -17.63 -22.21
C LYS A 150 24.84 -17.08 -21.32
N THR A 151 24.40 -17.88 -20.37
CA THR A 151 23.53 -17.42 -19.30
C THR A 151 24.33 -16.37 -18.54
N ASP A 152 23.87 -15.13 -18.59
CA ASP A 152 24.41 -14.01 -17.87
C ASP A 152 24.70 -14.44 -16.42
N GLU A 153 25.85 -14.07 -15.89
CA GLU A 153 26.29 -14.39 -14.54
C GLU A 153 25.26 -13.95 -13.50
N TYR A 154 24.53 -12.85 -13.75
CA TYR A 154 23.43 -12.37 -12.94
C TYR A 154 22.27 -13.39 -12.90
N THR A 155 21.87 -13.95 -14.02
CA THR A 155 20.81 -14.97 -14.12
C THR A 155 21.22 -16.26 -13.39
N ARG A 156 22.52 -16.58 -13.41
CA ARG A 156 23.05 -17.75 -12.71
C ARG A 156 23.05 -17.57 -11.20
N LEU A 157 23.39 -16.39 -10.72
CA LEU A 157 23.41 -16.04 -9.29
C LEU A 157 22.00 -15.88 -8.70
N THR A 158 21.04 -15.40 -9.48
CA THR A 158 19.69 -15.12 -9.02
C THR A 158 18.74 -16.33 -9.13
N ARG A 159 19.01 -17.31 -10.01
CA ARG A 159 18.15 -18.49 -10.19
C ARG A 159 17.84 -19.26 -8.92
N GLY A 160 18.75 -19.26 -7.94
CA GLY A 160 18.52 -19.90 -6.64
C GLY A 160 17.59 -19.10 -5.70
N TYR A 161 17.31 -17.81 -6.01
CA TYR A 161 16.57 -16.90 -5.14
C TYR A 161 15.22 -16.46 -5.72
N ILE A 162 14.99 -16.69 -7.01
CA ILE A 162 13.74 -16.34 -7.70
C ILE A 162 12.82 -17.58 -7.70
N ASN A 163 11.64 -17.42 -7.12
CA ASN A 163 10.58 -18.42 -7.21
C ASN A 163 9.55 -17.95 -8.24
N ASP A 164 9.70 -18.36 -9.48
CA ASP A 164 8.82 -17.99 -10.60
C ASP A 164 7.38 -18.50 -10.43
N SER A 165 7.17 -19.41 -9.51
CA SER A 165 5.86 -19.97 -9.17
C SER A 165 5.23 -19.31 -7.94
N HIS A 166 5.83 -18.24 -7.41
CA HIS A 166 5.24 -17.39 -6.39
C HIS A 166 4.87 -16.04 -7.01
N VAL A 167 3.61 -15.90 -7.37
CA VAL A 167 3.06 -14.68 -7.97
C VAL A 167 2.38 -13.85 -6.90
N VAL A 168 2.63 -12.55 -6.92
CA VAL A 168 2.05 -11.59 -5.96
C VAL A 168 1.28 -10.53 -6.75
N ILE A 169 -0.01 -10.39 -6.45
CA ILE A 169 -0.88 -9.37 -7.06
C ILE A 169 -1.42 -8.40 -6.03
N GLY A 170 -1.62 -7.14 -6.42
CA GLY A 170 -2.12 -6.10 -5.52
C GLY A 170 -1.08 -5.52 -4.55
N LEU A 171 0.20 -5.87 -4.65
CA LEU A 171 1.28 -5.23 -3.91
C LEU A 171 1.66 -3.90 -4.58
N ARG A 172 0.71 -2.98 -4.56
CA ARG A 172 0.82 -1.65 -5.16
C ARG A 172 0.21 -0.62 -4.23
N SER A 173 0.63 0.64 -4.37
CA SER A 173 0.04 1.79 -3.70
C SER A 173 -0.68 2.68 -4.71
N LYS A 174 -1.79 3.29 -4.28
CA LYS A 174 -2.50 4.32 -5.06
C LYS A 174 -1.75 5.65 -5.10
N LEU A 175 -0.92 5.89 -4.09
CA LEU A 175 -0.10 7.09 -3.98
C LEU A 175 1.38 6.73 -4.15
N PRO A 176 2.22 7.63 -4.67
CA PRO A 176 3.67 7.45 -4.70
C PRO A 176 4.20 7.04 -3.33
N LEU A 177 5.11 6.07 -3.27
CA LEU A 177 5.61 5.52 -2.00
C LEU A 177 6.34 6.56 -1.14
N LEU A 178 6.94 7.56 -1.78
CA LEU A 178 7.63 8.67 -1.10
C LEU A 178 6.67 9.79 -0.68
N SER A 179 5.41 9.76 -1.12
CA SER A 179 4.42 10.76 -0.71
C SER A 179 4.23 10.74 0.81
N PRO A 180 4.22 11.89 1.48
CA PRO A 180 3.90 12.00 2.90
C PRO A 180 2.52 11.44 3.24
N MET A 181 1.59 11.51 2.28
CA MET A 181 0.21 11.01 2.39
C MET A 181 0.11 9.49 2.29
N ASN A 182 1.14 8.81 1.76
CA ASN A 182 1.12 7.38 1.60
C ASN A 182 1.23 6.68 2.95
N ARG A 183 0.18 5.96 3.35
CA ARG A 183 0.08 5.22 4.62
C ARG A 183 0.33 3.71 4.46
N THR A 184 0.76 3.28 3.28
CA THR A 184 1.05 1.87 3.01
C THR A 184 2.13 1.32 3.94
N GLY A 185 1.79 0.32 4.77
CA GLY A 185 2.70 -0.20 5.81
C GLY A 185 3.97 -0.83 5.25
N TRP A 186 3.86 -1.56 4.13
CA TRP A 186 5.00 -2.26 3.51
C TRP A 186 6.04 -1.34 2.86
N LYS A 187 5.74 -0.07 2.63
CA LYS A 187 6.69 0.91 2.05
C LYS A 187 7.99 1.06 2.84
N LYS A 188 7.98 0.68 4.12
CA LYS A 188 9.15 0.71 5.01
C LYS A 188 9.95 -0.60 5.01
N SER A 189 9.44 -1.65 4.40
CA SER A 189 10.10 -2.95 4.37
C SER A 189 11.36 -2.92 3.49
N PRO A 190 12.55 -3.27 4.01
CA PRO A 190 13.77 -3.35 3.20
C PRO A 190 13.64 -4.33 2.03
N ARG A 191 12.84 -5.39 2.16
CA ARG A 191 12.60 -6.40 1.11
C ARG A 191 11.91 -5.83 -0.12
N LEU A 192 11.19 -4.72 0.03
CA LEU A 192 10.36 -4.10 -1.00
C LEU A 192 10.93 -2.75 -1.48
N LEU A 193 12.20 -2.46 -1.17
CA LEU A 193 12.86 -1.22 -1.58
C LEU A 193 12.91 -1.03 -3.10
N VAL A 194 12.92 -2.10 -3.88
CA VAL A 194 12.91 -2.06 -5.35
C VAL A 194 11.73 -1.25 -5.89
N TYR A 195 10.58 -1.28 -5.23
CA TYR A 195 9.40 -0.50 -5.64
C TYR A 195 9.63 1.02 -5.57
N ARG A 196 10.52 1.50 -4.69
CA ARG A 196 10.91 2.92 -4.64
C ARG A 196 11.75 3.35 -5.84
N ASN A 197 12.47 2.42 -6.45
CA ASN A 197 13.32 2.69 -7.59
C ASN A 197 12.52 2.70 -8.90
N ILE A 198 11.34 2.08 -8.92
CA ILE A 198 10.45 2.02 -10.09
C ILE A 198 9.68 3.34 -10.24
N GLU A 199 9.42 4.04 -9.13
CA GLU A 199 8.74 5.32 -9.16
C GLU A 199 9.65 6.38 -9.77
N ASN A 200 9.21 6.99 -10.88
CA ASN A 200 9.91 8.11 -11.50
C ASN A 200 10.01 9.27 -10.49
N ARG A 201 11.22 9.69 -10.16
CA ARG A 201 11.46 10.85 -9.30
C ARG A 201 10.83 12.14 -9.82
N ASP A 202 10.59 12.22 -11.12
CA ASP A 202 9.97 13.37 -11.76
C ASP A 202 8.45 13.41 -11.57
N GLU A 203 7.79 12.24 -11.44
CA GLU A 203 6.38 12.17 -11.03
C GLU A 203 6.19 12.53 -9.55
N ILE A 204 7.21 12.30 -8.71
CA ILE A 204 7.21 12.73 -7.30
C ILE A 204 7.34 14.25 -7.19
N LYS A 205 8.03 14.89 -8.15
CA LYS A 205 8.10 16.35 -8.25
C LYS A 205 6.81 16.96 -8.81
N SER A 206 6.07 16.21 -9.60
CA SER A 206 4.73 16.50 -10.08
C SER A 206 3.66 15.80 -9.22
N GLY A 207 3.83 15.76 -7.90
CA GLY A 207 2.70 15.58 -6.97
C GLY A 207 1.58 16.54 -7.38
N PRO A 208 0.29 16.28 -7.07
CA PRO A 208 -0.79 17.12 -7.56
C PRO A 208 -0.34 18.56 -7.43
N ALA A 209 -0.54 19.37 -8.45
CA ALA A 209 0.09 20.66 -8.76
C ALA A 209 0.19 21.72 -7.61
N THR A 210 -0.33 21.40 -6.44
CA THR A 210 -0.36 22.17 -5.21
C THR A 210 0.99 22.37 -4.53
N ASP A 211 1.90 21.37 -4.51
CA ASP A 211 3.16 21.51 -3.71
C ASP A 211 4.20 22.40 -4.42
N GLY A 212 4.15 22.53 -5.75
CA GLY A 212 5.01 23.42 -6.54
C GLY A 212 4.67 24.89 -6.30
N GLY A 213 3.39 25.23 -6.37
CA GLY A 213 2.89 26.58 -6.20
C GLY A 213 3.15 27.13 -4.79
N LEU A 214 2.89 26.34 -3.75
CA LEU A 214 3.15 26.74 -2.36
C LEU A 214 4.64 26.97 -2.09
N LYS A 215 5.51 26.09 -2.58
CA LYS A 215 6.96 26.23 -2.38
C LYS A 215 7.56 27.43 -3.11
N GLU A 216 7.15 27.65 -4.34
CA GLU A 216 7.54 28.84 -5.12
C GLU A 216 7.01 30.12 -4.48
N PHE A 217 5.75 30.09 -4.04
CA PHE A 217 5.13 31.21 -3.33
C PHE A 217 5.90 31.54 -2.04
N LEU A 218 6.18 30.55 -1.17
CA LEU A 218 6.94 30.77 0.06
C LEU A 218 8.38 31.26 -0.20
N SER A 219 9.00 30.80 -1.29
CA SER A 219 10.31 31.29 -1.73
C SER A 219 10.24 32.78 -2.19
N SER A 220 9.16 33.16 -2.85
CA SER A 220 8.92 34.52 -3.30
C SER A 220 8.63 35.47 -2.13
N CYS A 221 7.84 35.01 -1.15
CA CYS A 221 7.59 35.74 0.10
C CYS A 221 8.87 35.98 0.90
N GLY A 222 9.81 35.00 0.88
CA GLY A 222 11.13 35.18 1.49
C GLY A 222 11.98 36.26 0.86
N LYS A 223 11.76 36.57 -0.44
CA LYS A 223 12.46 37.63 -1.18
C LYS A 223 11.74 38.99 -1.09
N THR A 224 10.43 38.97 -0.99
CA THR A 224 9.57 40.16 -0.99
C THR A 224 8.49 40.02 0.09
N PRO A 225 8.80 40.34 1.37
CA PRO A 225 7.87 40.14 2.49
C PRO A 225 6.56 40.94 2.38
N GLU A 226 6.55 42.02 1.60
CA GLU A 226 5.37 42.84 1.34
C GLU A 226 4.22 42.06 0.68
N LEU A 227 4.54 40.97 -0.03
CA LEU A 227 3.53 40.08 -0.62
C LEU A 227 2.64 39.44 0.43
N LEU A 228 3.13 39.26 1.66
CA LEU A 228 2.38 38.63 2.75
C LEU A 228 1.25 39.49 3.32
N GLU A 229 1.24 40.80 3.03
CA GLU A 229 0.22 41.75 3.46
C GLU A 229 -0.93 41.90 2.44
N ALA A 230 -0.81 41.28 1.25
CA ALA A 230 -1.82 41.33 0.22
C ALA A 230 -2.97 40.35 0.48
N ASP A 231 -4.23 40.79 0.25
CA ASP A 231 -5.41 39.89 0.37
C ASP A 231 -5.30 38.64 -0.53
N ALA A 232 -4.74 38.82 -1.74
CA ALA A 232 -4.49 37.70 -2.66
C ALA A 232 -3.61 36.59 -2.06
N THR A 233 -2.74 36.92 -1.12
CA THR A 233 -1.93 35.94 -0.39
C THR A 233 -2.76 35.09 0.59
N ALA A 234 -3.68 35.71 1.28
CA ALA A 234 -4.59 35.01 2.18
C ALA A 234 -5.51 34.05 1.39
N ASP A 235 -6.00 34.48 0.23
CA ASP A 235 -6.83 33.66 -0.66
C ASP A 235 -6.04 32.47 -1.24
N PHE A 236 -4.83 32.70 -1.70
CA PHE A 236 -3.95 31.63 -2.18
C PHE A 236 -3.68 30.59 -1.09
N LEU A 237 -3.31 31.04 0.11
CA LEU A 237 -3.06 30.15 1.25
C LEU A 237 -4.33 29.41 1.68
N ALA A 238 -5.49 30.06 1.64
CA ALA A 238 -6.77 29.43 1.93
C ALA A 238 -7.08 28.32 0.94
N HIS A 239 -6.82 28.52 -0.35
CA HIS A 239 -7.01 27.51 -1.38
C HIS A 239 -6.06 26.31 -1.19
N GLU A 240 -4.79 26.55 -0.92
CA GLU A 240 -3.80 25.50 -0.63
C GLU A 240 -4.15 24.71 0.63
N ILE A 241 -4.62 25.38 1.68
CA ILE A 241 -5.11 24.76 2.93
C ILE A 241 -6.35 23.92 2.63
N GLY A 242 -7.31 24.46 1.87
CA GLY A 242 -8.55 23.78 1.50
C GLY A 242 -8.28 22.51 0.70
N THR A 243 -7.47 22.60 -0.33
CA THR A 243 -7.07 21.46 -1.15
C THR A 243 -6.36 20.38 -0.31
N THR A 244 -5.45 20.80 0.58
CA THR A 244 -4.75 19.89 1.49
C THR A 244 -5.72 19.22 2.47
N LEU A 245 -6.65 19.96 3.01
CA LEU A 245 -7.67 19.49 3.94
C LEU A 245 -8.58 18.46 3.27
N PHE A 246 -9.06 18.75 2.06
CA PHE A 246 -9.90 17.82 1.30
C PHE A 246 -9.14 16.55 0.89
N ASN A 247 -7.84 16.67 0.60
CA ASN A 247 -6.97 15.51 0.41
C ASN A 247 -6.86 14.65 1.67
N PHE A 248 -6.74 15.25 2.86
CA PHE A 248 -6.71 14.52 4.13
C PHE A 248 -8.03 13.78 4.41
N MET A 249 -9.15 14.35 3.98
CA MET A 249 -10.47 13.74 4.08
C MET A 249 -10.81 12.79 2.93
N MET A 250 -9.88 12.56 1.99
CA MET A 250 -10.06 11.74 0.77
C MET A 250 -11.18 12.23 -0.16
N ARG A 251 -11.34 13.54 -0.24
CA ARG A 251 -12.28 14.25 -1.10
C ARG A 251 -11.54 15.10 -2.14
N SER A 252 -10.46 14.57 -2.69
CA SER A 252 -9.57 15.28 -3.62
C SER A 252 -10.23 15.72 -4.93
N ASP A 253 -11.35 15.08 -5.27
CA ASP A 253 -12.10 15.37 -6.50
C ASP A 253 -13.12 16.52 -6.32
N GLU A 254 -13.27 17.02 -5.09
CA GLU A 254 -14.19 18.10 -4.76
C GLU A 254 -13.45 19.41 -4.60
N GLU A 255 -14.03 20.50 -5.12
CA GLU A 255 -13.49 21.84 -4.93
C GLU A 255 -13.84 22.36 -3.52
N PRO A 256 -12.86 22.79 -2.70
CA PRO A 256 -13.13 23.19 -1.33
C PRO A 256 -13.90 24.52 -1.27
N ASP A 257 -15.04 24.52 -0.60
CA ASP A 257 -15.71 25.78 -0.24
C ASP A 257 -14.97 26.40 0.96
N LEU A 258 -14.25 27.49 0.68
CA LEU A 258 -13.39 28.16 1.65
C LEU A 258 -14.16 28.89 2.76
N THR A 259 -15.47 29.10 2.59
CA THR A 259 -16.31 29.89 3.50
C THR A 259 -16.96 29.02 4.58
N VAL A 260 -17.02 27.73 4.39
CA VAL A 260 -17.66 26.77 5.30
C VAL A 260 -16.87 26.64 6.61
N PRO A 261 -17.55 26.62 7.76
CA PRO A 261 -16.90 26.33 9.04
C PRO A 261 -16.20 24.97 9.03
N LEU A 262 -14.99 24.90 9.60
CA LEU A 262 -14.16 23.68 9.58
C LEU A 262 -14.87 22.47 10.18
N ALA A 263 -15.64 22.66 11.24
CA ALA A 263 -16.44 21.58 11.82
C ALA A 263 -17.52 21.05 10.84
N SER A 264 -18.11 21.92 10.03
CA SER A 264 -19.10 21.55 9.02
C SER A 264 -18.43 20.93 7.78
N ALA A 265 -17.18 21.25 7.52
CA ALA A 265 -16.37 20.64 6.45
C ALA A 265 -15.95 19.18 6.77
N GLY A 266 -16.21 18.68 8.01
CA GLY A 266 -15.87 17.33 8.45
C GLY A 266 -14.49 17.21 9.08
N VAL A 267 -13.92 18.30 9.57
CA VAL A 267 -12.62 18.32 10.24
C VAL A 267 -12.74 17.74 11.64
N ASP A 268 -12.27 16.52 11.82
CA ASP A 268 -12.16 15.84 13.10
C ASP A 268 -10.79 16.10 13.78
N SER A 269 -10.61 15.52 14.96
CA SER A 269 -9.36 15.63 15.72
C SER A 269 -8.15 15.04 14.97
N LEU A 270 -8.35 13.99 14.17
CA LEU A 270 -7.27 13.34 13.42
C LEU A 270 -6.83 14.24 12.26
N VAL A 271 -7.78 14.73 11.48
CA VAL A 271 -7.54 15.66 10.38
C VAL A 271 -6.86 16.95 10.88
N SER A 272 -7.27 17.45 12.05
CA SER A 272 -6.65 18.62 12.68
C SER A 272 -5.18 18.38 13.05
N ILE A 273 -4.82 17.18 13.53
CA ILE A 273 -3.43 16.81 13.83
C ILE A 273 -2.61 16.71 12.54
N GLU A 274 -3.15 16.15 11.47
CA GLU A 274 -2.47 16.07 10.17
C GLU A 274 -2.24 17.46 9.60
N LEU A 275 -3.25 18.33 9.65
CA LEU A 275 -3.13 19.70 9.19
C LEU A 275 -2.10 20.50 10.00
N ARG A 276 -2.06 20.32 11.33
CA ARG A 276 -1.01 20.90 12.17
C ARG A 276 0.39 20.47 11.74
N ASN A 277 0.57 19.17 11.43
CA ASN A 277 1.85 18.64 10.97
C ASN A 277 2.24 19.22 9.60
N TRP A 278 1.28 19.39 8.71
CA TRP A 278 1.47 19.99 7.40
C TRP A 278 1.90 21.47 7.53
N PHE A 279 1.23 22.27 8.36
CA PHE A 279 1.64 23.65 8.62
C PHE A 279 3.10 23.74 9.07
N ARG A 280 3.50 22.89 9.99
CA ARG A 280 4.87 22.87 10.50
C ARG A 280 5.89 22.46 9.44
N GLN A 281 5.57 21.46 8.62
CA GLN A 281 6.53 20.85 7.69
C GLN A 281 6.58 21.55 6.34
N LYS A 282 5.45 22.05 5.84
CA LYS A 282 5.33 22.61 4.49
C LYS A 282 5.30 24.13 4.49
N VAL A 283 4.58 24.74 5.40
CA VAL A 283 4.45 26.18 5.51
C VAL A 283 5.53 26.77 6.44
N GLY A 284 6.00 25.97 7.39
CA GLY A 284 7.04 26.38 8.32
C GLY A 284 6.55 27.30 9.44
N VAL A 285 5.24 27.34 9.72
CA VAL A 285 4.65 28.06 10.84
C VAL A 285 3.96 27.09 11.81
N PRO A 286 4.09 27.28 13.14
CA PRO A 286 3.44 26.43 14.11
C PRO A 286 1.96 26.81 14.25
N PHE A 287 1.10 25.79 14.29
CA PHE A 287 -0.29 25.88 14.71
C PHE A 287 -0.56 24.90 15.84
N THR A 288 -1.43 25.25 16.76
CA THR A 288 -2.03 24.31 17.70
C THR A 288 -3.31 23.73 17.13
N VAL A 289 -3.71 22.54 17.60
CA VAL A 289 -4.99 21.93 17.20
C VAL A 289 -6.17 22.85 17.56
N VAL A 290 -6.06 23.57 18.70
CA VAL A 290 -7.10 24.50 19.15
C VAL A 290 -7.25 25.68 18.21
N GLU A 291 -6.16 26.24 17.70
CA GLU A 291 -6.20 27.32 16.70
C GLU A 291 -6.82 26.85 15.38
N ILE A 292 -6.53 25.62 14.97
CA ILE A 292 -7.09 25.05 13.73
C ILE A 292 -8.60 24.85 13.87
N VAL A 293 -9.03 24.16 14.95
CA VAL A 293 -10.46 23.89 15.19
C VAL A 293 -11.25 25.15 15.51
N GLY A 294 -10.60 26.14 16.12
CA GLY A 294 -11.20 27.42 16.49
C GLY A 294 -11.32 28.42 15.35
N ALA A 295 -10.73 28.17 14.20
CA ALA A 295 -10.85 29.04 13.05
C ALA A 295 -12.27 28.97 12.46
N ALA A 296 -12.81 30.14 12.10
CA ALA A 296 -14.19 30.26 11.63
C ALA A 296 -14.42 29.56 10.29
N SER A 297 -13.39 29.53 9.41
CA SER A 297 -13.46 28.91 8.07
C SER A 297 -12.05 28.60 7.55
N ILE A 298 -11.97 27.93 6.39
CA ILE A 298 -10.71 27.72 5.68
C ILE A 298 -10.09 29.05 5.25
N ALA A 299 -10.91 30.01 4.81
CA ALA A 299 -10.47 31.38 4.47
C ALA A 299 -9.84 32.09 5.68
N ASP A 300 -10.39 31.88 6.87
CA ASP A 300 -9.85 32.43 8.11
C ASP A 300 -8.48 31.82 8.45
N LEU A 301 -8.31 30.50 8.26
CA LEU A 301 -7.00 29.85 8.39
C LEU A 301 -5.97 30.43 7.41
N GLY A 302 -6.38 30.76 6.18
CA GLY A 302 -5.52 31.41 5.18
C GLY A 302 -5.00 32.74 5.70
N ARG A 303 -5.89 33.60 6.26
CA ARG A 303 -5.52 34.89 6.85
C ARG A 303 -4.59 34.76 8.06
N ILE A 304 -4.91 33.83 8.97
CA ILE A 304 -4.06 33.56 10.14
C ILE A 304 -2.68 33.10 9.69
N THR A 305 -2.62 32.26 8.65
CA THR A 305 -1.35 31.75 8.12
C THR A 305 -0.51 32.87 7.49
N ALA A 306 -1.11 33.74 6.69
CA ALA A 306 -0.44 34.90 6.12
C ALA A 306 0.16 35.82 7.21
N LYS A 307 -0.62 36.08 8.26
CA LYS A 307 -0.16 36.89 9.41
C LYS A 307 1.02 36.23 10.14
N LYS A 308 0.94 34.92 10.43
CA LYS A 308 2.05 34.20 11.09
C LYS A 308 3.31 34.16 10.25
N LEU A 309 3.18 34.04 8.91
CA LEU A 309 4.32 34.13 7.99
C LEU A 309 4.93 35.52 8.00
N ALA A 310 4.12 36.59 7.98
CA ALA A 310 4.60 37.94 8.06
C ALA A 310 5.35 38.24 9.39
N GLU A 311 4.82 37.75 10.50
CA GLU A 311 5.48 37.87 11.81
C GLU A 311 6.82 37.15 11.85
N LYS A 312 6.90 35.94 11.25
CA LYS A 312 8.15 35.15 11.17
C LYS A 312 9.24 35.83 10.31
N HIS A 313 8.87 36.57 9.26
CA HIS A 313 9.82 37.25 8.42
C HIS A 313 10.24 38.63 8.97
N LYS A 314 9.56 39.13 10.01
CA LYS A 314 9.93 40.37 10.74
C LYS A 314 10.95 40.12 11.88
N GLN A 315 11.14 38.82 12.26
CA GLN A 315 12.14 38.37 13.23
C GLN A 315 13.45 37.97 12.55
#